data_6b3f8f864cc22a8ef5fee097bd331398
#
_entry.id   6b3f8f864cc22a8ef5fee097bd331398
#
_cell.length_a   1.000
_cell.length_b   1.000
_cell.length_c   1.000
_cell.angle_alpha   90.00
_cell.angle_beta   90.00
_cell.angle_gamma   90.00
#
_symmetry.space_group_name_H-M   'P 1'
#
loop_
_entity.id
_entity.type
_entity.pdbx_description
1 polymer ?
#
loop_
_entity_poly.entity_id
_entity_poly.type
_entity_poly.pdbx_seq_one_letter_code
_entity_poly.pdbx_strand_id
1 'polypeptide(L)'
;MSTLPQKMIVISGWGAYPCLIVEGAHAAGVRQVDVVAVRGSTDRATVKAADNVHTINLGGIAAGLRWVAAQGYDGACFAGQINPLSLFTARFDEVTKGWLNSLSVKNAHTVYGKLAYEFEAAGVKVFPASSFMDGHLPGVGALTARSLTDREASDVAHGATVVRDMGRHDVGQTVLVKDGMVLAVEAFEGTNAAIKRGGRLGGKGAVVVKGAREGHDMRFDIPVVGLKTLKVMKSAGATALAFQAGRLILLDREKVISFANKHGIALVGIETDLPPAPLRP
;
A
#
# COMPACT_ATOMS: atom_id res chain seq x y z
N MET A 1 -23.60 -6.86 -7.26
CA MET A 1 -22.75 -7.49 -6.21
C MET A 1 -21.73 -8.35 -6.94
N SER A 2 -20.45 -8.15 -6.70
CA SER A 2 -19.40 -9.01 -7.29
C SER A 2 -19.51 -10.39 -6.64
N THR A 3 -19.67 -11.43 -7.45
CA THR A 3 -19.72 -12.82 -6.93
C THR A 3 -18.38 -13.16 -6.25
N LEU A 4 -18.48 -13.74 -5.06
CA LEU A 4 -17.33 -14.23 -4.30
C LEU A 4 -16.61 -15.34 -5.09
N PRO A 5 -15.28 -15.31 -5.21
CA PRO A 5 -14.55 -16.39 -5.87
C PRO A 5 -14.65 -17.68 -5.06
N GLN A 6 -14.71 -18.82 -5.74
CA GLN A 6 -14.66 -20.13 -5.07
C GLN A 6 -13.22 -20.57 -4.82
N LYS A 7 -12.33 -20.28 -5.79
CA LYS A 7 -10.91 -20.62 -5.75
C LYS A 7 -10.07 -19.40 -6.07
N MET A 8 -9.36 -18.88 -5.08
CA MET A 8 -8.59 -17.65 -5.16
C MET A 8 -7.09 -17.89 -5.03
N ILE A 9 -6.30 -17.07 -5.73
CA ILE A 9 -4.85 -17.05 -5.59
C ILE A 9 -4.37 -15.68 -5.09
N VAL A 10 -3.51 -15.67 -4.07
CA VAL A 10 -2.85 -14.46 -3.57
C VAL A 10 -1.39 -14.46 -4.00
N ILE A 11 -1.01 -13.52 -4.83
CA ILE A 11 0.38 -13.29 -5.23
C ILE A 11 1.04 -12.48 -4.13
N SER A 12 1.91 -13.12 -3.34
CA SER A 12 2.40 -12.59 -2.06
C SER A 12 3.83 -12.07 -2.14
N GLY A 13 3.98 -10.77 -1.87
CA GLY A 13 5.24 -10.16 -1.48
C GLY A 13 5.48 -10.24 0.04
N TRP A 14 6.33 -9.35 0.54
CA TRP A 14 6.71 -9.25 1.95
C TRP A 14 5.71 -8.43 2.78
N GLY A 15 5.59 -8.76 4.08
CA GLY A 15 4.78 -8.05 5.07
C GLY A 15 3.55 -8.82 5.54
N ALA A 16 2.92 -8.35 6.62
CA ALA A 16 1.76 -9.00 7.24
C ALA A 16 0.48 -8.93 6.38
N TYR A 17 0.43 -7.99 5.45
CA TYR A 17 -0.71 -7.69 4.63
C TYR A 17 -1.24 -8.89 3.80
N PRO A 18 -0.40 -9.70 3.10
CA PRO A 18 -0.90 -10.87 2.37
C PRO A 18 -1.60 -11.89 3.26
N CYS A 19 -1.10 -12.09 4.49
CA CYS A 19 -1.73 -13.00 5.46
C CYS A 19 -3.16 -12.54 5.80
N LEU A 20 -3.35 -11.24 6.02
CA LEU A 20 -4.69 -10.68 6.32
C LEU A 20 -5.68 -10.85 5.17
N ILE A 21 -5.23 -10.79 3.91
CA ILE A 21 -6.08 -11.09 2.75
C ILE A 21 -6.51 -12.57 2.75
N VAL A 22 -5.57 -13.49 3.00
CA VAL A 22 -5.87 -14.93 3.05
C VAL A 22 -6.89 -15.21 4.15
N GLU A 23 -6.65 -14.71 5.36
CA GLU A 23 -7.55 -14.86 6.51
C GLU A 23 -8.92 -14.22 6.24
N GLY A 24 -8.95 -13.00 5.68
CA GLY A 24 -10.18 -12.29 5.34
C GLY A 24 -10.98 -12.98 4.24
N ALA A 25 -10.32 -13.55 3.23
CA ALA A 25 -10.97 -14.32 2.17
C ALA A 25 -11.62 -15.60 2.72
N HIS A 26 -10.93 -16.33 3.58
CA HIS A 26 -11.52 -17.49 4.29
C HIS A 26 -12.72 -17.08 5.15
N ALA A 27 -12.59 -15.99 5.92
CA ALA A 27 -13.68 -15.48 6.76
C ALA A 27 -14.89 -15.03 5.93
N ALA A 28 -14.69 -14.56 4.71
CA ALA A 28 -15.73 -14.21 3.77
C ALA A 28 -16.39 -15.43 3.09
N GLY A 29 -15.83 -16.63 3.23
CA GLY A 29 -16.39 -17.88 2.69
C GLY A 29 -15.78 -18.33 1.35
N VAL A 30 -14.61 -17.81 0.96
CA VAL A 30 -13.83 -18.37 -0.15
C VAL A 30 -13.38 -19.78 0.23
N ARG A 31 -13.69 -20.76 -0.62
CA ARG A 31 -13.46 -22.19 -0.28
C ARG A 31 -11.99 -22.59 -0.30
N GLN A 32 -11.24 -22.04 -1.22
CA GLN A 32 -9.82 -22.33 -1.39
C GLN A 32 -9.06 -21.04 -1.65
N VAL A 33 -8.07 -20.75 -0.82
CA VAL A 33 -7.18 -19.58 -0.94
C VAL A 33 -5.75 -20.05 -0.98
N ASP A 34 -5.20 -20.11 -2.18
CA ASP A 34 -3.82 -20.50 -2.42
C ASP A 34 -2.90 -19.28 -2.46
N VAL A 35 -1.60 -19.49 -2.25
CA VAL A 35 -0.60 -18.42 -2.26
C VAL A 35 0.50 -18.71 -3.27
N VAL A 36 0.82 -17.73 -4.11
CA VAL A 36 2.12 -17.70 -4.81
C VAL A 36 3.12 -17.02 -3.89
N ALA A 37 4.05 -17.79 -3.38
CA ALA A 37 5.14 -17.31 -2.55
C ALA A 37 6.35 -16.97 -3.43
N VAL A 38 6.75 -15.69 -3.47
CA VAL A 38 8.01 -15.27 -4.08
C VAL A 38 9.15 -15.61 -3.14
N ARG A 39 10.07 -16.47 -3.59
CA ARG A 39 11.19 -16.96 -2.77
C ARG A 39 11.99 -15.81 -2.15
N GLY A 40 12.13 -15.84 -0.83
CA GLY A 40 12.84 -14.81 -0.06
C GLY A 40 12.06 -13.54 0.20
N SER A 41 10.79 -13.45 -0.24
CA SER A 41 9.94 -12.27 -0.03
C SER A 41 8.68 -12.56 0.79
N THR A 42 8.10 -13.75 0.70
CA THR A 42 6.83 -14.06 1.38
C THR A 42 7.05 -14.47 2.83
N ASP A 43 6.27 -13.89 3.74
CA ASP A 43 6.34 -14.18 5.18
C ASP A 43 5.76 -15.56 5.52
N ARG A 44 6.34 -16.21 6.54
CA ARG A 44 5.88 -17.52 7.02
C ARG A 44 4.42 -17.55 7.48
N ALA A 45 3.91 -16.44 8.00
CA ALA A 45 2.51 -16.33 8.43
C ALA A 45 1.57 -16.52 7.23
N THR A 46 1.85 -15.88 6.12
CA THR A 46 1.07 -16.01 4.87
C THR A 46 1.11 -17.45 4.34
N VAL A 47 2.30 -18.07 4.34
CA VAL A 47 2.47 -19.47 3.91
C VAL A 47 1.65 -20.43 4.79
N LYS A 48 1.54 -20.18 6.09
CA LYS A 48 0.77 -21.03 7.02
C LYS A 48 -0.74 -20.82 6.92
N ALA A 49 -1.20 -19.64 6.51
CA ALA A 49 -2.61 -19.31 6.40
C ALA A 49 -3.23 -19.87 5.09
N ALA A 50 -2.43 -20.14 4.08
CA ALA A 50 -2.85 -20.63 2.77
C ALA A 50 -3.22 -22.10 2.77
N ASP A 51 -4.18 -22.50 1.91
CA ASP A 51 -4.51 -23.91 1.68
C ASP A 51 -3.41 -24.63 0.90
N ASN A 52 -2.89 -24.00 -0.16
CA ASN A 52 -1.73 -24.49 -0.91
C ASN A 52 -0.75 -23.35 -1.20
N VAL A 53 0.52 -23.69 -1.39
CA VAL A 53 1.58 -22.73 -1.67
C VAL A 53 2.38 -23.11 -2.90
N HIS A 54 2.41 -22.20 -3.87
CA HIS A 54 3.21 -22.32 -5.09
C HIS A 54 4.41 -21.38 -4.99
N THR A 55 5.61 -21.92 -4.89
CA THR A 55 6.83 -21.11 -4.76
C THR A 55 7.40 -20.78 -6.13
N ILE A 56 7.59 -19.50 -6.40
CA ILE A 56 8.24 -19.00 -7.63
C ILE A 56 9.51 -18.22 -7.30
N ASN A 57 10.44 -18.20 -8.24
CA ASN A 57 11.62 -17.34 -8.17
C ASN A 57 11.34 -16.03 -8.92
N LEU A 58 11.82 -14.91 -8.39
CA LEU A 58 11.67 -13.62 -9.04
C LEU A 58 12.25 -13.60 -10.47
N GLY A 59 13.33 -14.34 -10.70
CA GLY A 59 13.97 -14.44 -12.02
C GLY A 59 13.11 -15.08 -13.12
N GLY A 60 12.19 -15.99 -12.75
CA GLY A 60 11.26 -16.66 -13.66
C GLY A 60 9.79 -16.25 -13.42
N ILE A 61 9.56 -15.04 -12.91
CA ILE A 61 8.23 -14.62 -12.45
C ILE A 61 7.19 -14.64 -13.57
N ALA A 62 7.54 -14.24 -14.80
CA ALA A 62 6.59 -14.21 -15.91
C ALA A 62 6.07 -15.61 -16.27
N ALA A 63 6.95 -16.60 -16.36
CA ALA A 63 6.56 -17.97 -16.64
C ALA A 63 5.77 -18.59 -15.49
N GLY A 64 6.20 -18.34 -14.24
CA GLY A 64 5.52 -18.84 -13.03
C GLY A 64 4.09 -18.30 -12.91
N LEU A 65 3.88 -17.01 -13.16
CA LEU A 65 2.54 -16.41 -13.05
C LEU A 65 1.62 -16.82 -14.21
N ARG A 66 2.13 -16.99 -15.43
CA ARG A 66 1.34 -17.58 -16.53
C ARG A 66 0.89 -19.00 -16.22
N TRP A 67 1.79 -19.81 -15.65
CA TRP A 67 1.42 -21.16 -15.22
C TRP A 67 0.31 -21.10 -14.16
N VAL A 68 0.44 -20.22 -13.15
CA VAL A 68 -0.59 -20.03 -12.10
C VAL A 68 -1.92 -19.60 -12.70
N ALA A 69 -1.91 -18.62 -13.62
CA ALA A 69 -3.14 -18.15 -14.27
C ALA A 69 -3.90 -19.27 -15.00
N ALA A 70 -3.19 -20.29 -15.48
CA ALA A 70 -3.79 -21.47 -16.15
C ALA A 70 -4.33 -22.56 -15.19
N GLN A 71 -4.22 -22.38 -13.85
CA GLN A 71 -4.64 -23.42 -12.88
C GLN A 71 -6.13 -23.38 -12.51
N GLY A 72 -6.96 -22.62 -13.22
CA GLY A 72 -8.41 -22.58 -13.00
C GLY A 72 -8.81 -21.84 -11.72
N TYR A 73 -8.07 -20.82 -11.33
CA TYR A 73 -8.52 -19.84 -10.34
C TYR A 73 -9.58 -18.92 -10.94
N ASP A 74 -10.58 -18.57 -10.17
CA ASP A 74 -11.62 -17.61 -10.55
C ASP A 74 -11.39 -16.23 -9.93
N GLY A 75 -10.44 -16.13 -8.99
CA GLY A 75 -10.01 -14.87 -8.39
C GLY A 75 -8.51 -14.79 -8.12
N ALA A 76 -7.93 -13.61 -8.28
CA ALA A 76 -6.56 -13.31 -7.92
C ALA A 76 -6.47 -12.00 -7.12
N CYS A 77 -5.52 -11.91 -6.22
CA CYS A 77 -5.18 -10.68 -5.49
C CYS A 77 -3.66 -10.52 -5.40
N PHE A 78 -3.18 -9.28 -5.60
CA PHE A 78 -1.77 -8.95 -5.45
C PHE A 78 -1.56 -8.24 -4.11
N ALA A 79 -0.66 -8.76 -3.26
CA ALA A 79 -0.48 -8.23 -1.91
C ALA A 79 0.97 -8.29 -1.44
N GLY A 80 1.33 -7.31 -0.62
CA GLY A 80 2.68 -7.21 -0.05
C GLY A 80 3.67 -6.47 -0.94
N GLN A 81 4.86 -6.26 -0.41
CA GLN A 81 5.92 -5.52 -1.08
C GLN A 81 6.93 -6.46 -1.73
N ILE A 82 7.35 -6.16 -2.94
CA ILE A 82 8.56 -6.70 -3.55
C ILE A 82 9.61 -5.59 -3.43
N ASN A 83 10.81 -5.95 -2.92
CA ASN A 83 11.89 -4.97 -2.81
C ASN A 83 12.24 -4.43 -4.22
N PRO A 84 12.09 -3.12 -4.49
CA PRO A 84 12.39 -2.56 -5.81
C PRO A 84 13.83 -2.82 -6.26
N LEU A 85 14.78 -2.87 -5.33
CA LEU A 85 16.18 -3.21 -5.64
C LEU A 85 16.32 -4.60 -6.23
N SER A 86 15.43 -5.53 -5.89
CA SER A 86 15.43 -6.89 -6.47
C SER A 86 15.17 -6.88 -7.97
N LEU A 87 14.45 -5.88 -8.48
CA LEU A 87 14.21 -5.73 -9.93
C LEU A 87 15.49 -5.35 -10.70
N PHE A 88 16.44 -4.69 -10.05
CA PHE A 88 17.74 -4.32 -10.64
C PHE A 88 18.81 -5.39 -10.45
N THR A 89 18.67 -6.24 -9.44
CA THR A 89 19.71 -7.22 -9.04
C THR A 89 19.36 -8.65 -9.43
N ALA A 90 18.10 -8.97 -9.70
CA ALA A 90 17.66 -10.31 -10.07
C ALA A 90 18.19 -10.71 -11.47
N ARG A 91 18.63 -11.95 -11.56
CA ARG A 91 18.94 -12.59 -12.86
C ARG A 91 17.63 -13.12 -13.44
N PHE A 92 17.08 -12.40 -14.42
CA PHE A 92 15.86 -12.80 -15.11
C PHE A 92 16.17 -13.80 -16.23
N ASP A 93 15.27 -14.80 -16.38
CA ASP A 93 15.26 -15.66 -17.55
C ASP A 93 14.82 -14.91 -18.82
N GLU A 94 14.98 -15.51 -19.98
CA GLU A 94 14.69 -14.85 -21.27
C GLU A 94 13.20 -14.55 -21.43
N VAL A 95 12.30 -15.34 -20.87
CA VAL A 95 10.86 -15.10 -20.89
C VAL A 95 10.52 -13.85 -20.08
N THR A 96 11.04 -13.74 -18.87
CA THR A 96 10.83 -12.58 -17.99
C THR A 96 11.49 -11.31 -18.56
N LYS A 97 12.69 -11.42 -19.17
CA LYS A 97 13.34 -10.29 -19.86
C LYS A 97 12.50 -9.81 -21.03
N GLY A 98 12.03 -10.71 -21.90
CA GLY A 98 11.16 -10.36 -23.02
C GLY A 98 9.87 -9.68 -22.56
N TRP A 99 9.28 -10.20 -21.48
CA TRP A 99 8.09 -9.64 -20.88
C TRP A 99 8.34 -8.23 -20.30
N LEU A 100 9.44 -8.02 -19.56
CA LEU A 100 9.82 -6.71 -19.04
C LEU A 100 10.17 -5.71 -20.15
N ASN A 101 10.80 -6.16 -21.23
CA ASN A 101 11.16 -5.31 -22.38
C ASN A 101 9.95 -4.88 -23.20
N SER A 102 8.81 -5.57 -23.11
CA SER A 102 7.56 -5.13 -23.72
C SER A 102 6.89 -3.95 -23.00
N LEU A 103 7.38 -3.56 -21.81
CA LEU A 103 6.89 -2.41 -21.05
C LEU A 103 7.60 -1.13 -21.52
N SER A 104 6.85 -0.08 -21.82
CA SER A 104 7.40 1.25 -22.15
C SER A 104 8.10 1.91 -20.98
N VAL A 105 7.57 1.69 -19.75
CA VAL A 105 8.14 2.15 -18.49
C VAL A 105 8.21 0.96 -17.55
N LYS A 106 9.34 0.79 -16.85
CA LYS A 106 9.58 -0.35 -15.94
C LYS A 106 9.45 0.08 -14.48
N ASN A 107 8.29 0.60 -14.10
CA ASN A 107 7.95 0.85 -12.70
C ASN A 107 7.00 -0.23 -12.14
N ALA A 108 6.77 -0.23 -10.83
CA ALA A 108 5.92 -1.21 -10.18
C ALA A 108 4.50 -1.22 -10.79
N HIS A 109 3.95 -0.04 -11.09
CA HIS A 109 2.60 0.10 -11.64
C HIS A 109 2.44 -0.60 -13.01
N THR A 110 3.36 -0.38 -13.94
CA THR A 110 3.30 -1.00 -15.27
C THR A 110 3.51 -2.51 -15.22
N VAL A 111 4.40 -2.97 -14.32
CA VAL A 111 4.64 -4.41 -14.09
C VAL A 111 3.39 -5.08 -13.55
N TYR A 112 2.79 -4.55 -12.48
CA TYR A 112 1.58 -5.13 -11.90
C TYR A 112 0.36 -4.98 -12.81
N GLY A 113 0.22 -3.86 -13.52
CA GLY A 113 -0.85 -3.66 -14.50
C GLY A 113 -0.82 -4.70 -15.62
N LYS A 114 0.38 -5.02 -16.13
CA LYS A 114 0.53 -6.08 -17.13
C LYS A 114 0.25 -7.47 -16.55
N LEU A 115 0.66 -7.74 -15.31
CA LEU A 115 0.31 -9.00 -14.64
C LEU A 115 -1.21 -9.14 -14.46
N ALA A 116 -1.88 -8.09 -14.00
CA ALA A 116 -3.34 -8.09 -13.86
C ALA A 116 -4.02 -8.37 -15.21
N TYR A 117 -3.56 -7.74 -16.28
CA TYR A 117 -4.05 -7.98 -17.63
C TYR A 117 -3.88 -9.46 -18.07
N GLU A 118 -2.73 -10.08 -17.81
CA GLU A 118 -2.50 -11.48 -18.16
C GLU A 118 -3.41 -12.45 -17.37
N PHE A 119 -3.68 -12.16 -16.09
CA PHE A 119 -4.64 -12.93 -15.30
C PHE A 119 -6.07 -12.76 -15.82
N GLU A 120 -6.50 -11.53 -16.11
CA GLU A 120 -7.83 -11.27 -16.66
C GLU A 120 -8.01 -11.88 -18.06
N ALA A 121 -6.98 -11.85 -18.90
CA ALA A 121 -6.98 -12.52 -20.20
C ALA A 121 -7.08 -14.06 -20.09
N ALA A 122 -6.62 -14.64 -18.98
CA ALA A 122 -6.79 -16.05 -18.66
C ALA A 122 -8.13 -16.36 -17.97
N GLY A 123 -9.03 -15.38 -17.85
CA GLY A 123 -10.34 -15.55 -17.21
C GLY A 123 -10.32 -15.45 -15.68
N VAL A 124 -9.20 -15.08 -15.07
CA VAL A 124 -9.05 -14.91 -13.62
C VAL A 124 -9.35 -13.47 -13.24
N LYS A 125 -10.40 -13.24 -12.46
CA LYS A 125 -10.75 -11.89 -12.01
C LYS A 125 -9.74 -11.36 -11.00
N VAL A 126 -9.15 -10.18 -11.26
CA VAL A 126 -8.23 -9.53 -10.32
C VAL A 126 -9.03 -8.63 -9.37
N PHE A 127 -9.01 -9.00 -8.09
CA PHE A 127 -9.67 -8.26 -7.02
C PHE A 127 -8.77 -7.11 -6.52
N PRO A 128 -9.37 -5.99 -6.09
CA PRO A 128 -8.64 -4.94 -5.39
C PRO A 128 -7.82 -5.50 -4.23
N ALA A 129 -6.64 -4.96 -4.02
CA ALA A 129 -5.77 -5.35 -2.92
C ALA A 129 -6.36 -5.03 -1.53
N SER A 130 -7.44 -4.26 -1.45
CA SER A 130 -8.27 -4.02 -0.25
C SER A 130 -9.38 -5.03 -0.03
N SER A 131 -9.62 -5.94 -0.99
CA SER A 131 -10.69 -6.94 -0.85
C SER A 131 -10.46 -7.79 0.39
N PHE A 132 -11.56 -8.12 1.06
CA PHE A 132 -11.53 -8.89 2.32
C PHE A 132 -10.83 -8.19 3.50
N MET A 133 -10.67 -6.87 3.45
CA MET A 133 -9.96 -6.09 4.47
C MET A 133 -10.78 -4.93 5.05
N ASP A 134 -12.10 -5.02 5.07
CA ASP A 134 -13.00 -3.93 5.48
C ASP A 134 -12.68 -3.38 6.89
N GLY A 135 -12.31 -4.25 7.83
CA GLY A 135 -11.89 -3.85 9.18
C GLY A 135 -10.59 -3.03 9.23
N HIS A 136 -9.81 -3.04 8.15
CA HIS A 136 -8.51 -2.37 8.03
C HIS A 136 -8.56 -1.10 7.18
N LEU A 137 -9.72 -0.74 6.64
CA LEU A 137 -9.94 0.46 5.81
C LEU A 137 -10.66 1.53 6.66
N PRO A 138 -9.92 2.44 7.31
CA PRO A 138 -10.55 3.47 8.13
C PRO A 138 -11.31 4.48 7.27
N GLY A 139 -12.48 4.90 7.77
CA GLY A 139 -13.31 5.92 7.17
C GLY A 139 -12.84 7.35 7.46
N VAL A 140 -13.70 8.32 7.09
CA VAL A 140 -13.50 9.74 7.39
C VAL A 140 -13.65 10.00 8.90
N GLY A 141 -12.83 10.89 9.43
CA GLY A 141 -12.88 11.34 10.81
C GLY A 141 -11.68 10.95 11.66
N ALA A 142 -11.70 11.36 12.91
CA ALA A 142 -10.63 11.10 13.86
C ALA A 142 -10.69 9.64 14.36
N LEU A 143 -9.54 8.97 14.36
CA LEU A 143 -9.38 7.62 14.95
C LEU A 143 -8.82 7.67 16.37
N THR A 144 -8.23 8.79 16.77
CA THR A 144 -7.60 9.00 18.08
C THR A 144 -8.39 9.97 18.92
N ALA A 145 -8.18 9.93 20.24
CA ALA A 145 -8.80 10.87 21.17
C ALA A 145 -8.37 12.32 20.91
N ARG A 146 -7.13 12.52 20.42
CA ARG A 146 -6.63 13.84 20.04
C ARG A 146 -7.07 14.19 18.61
N SER A 147 -7.66 15.34 18.46
CA SER A 147 -7.99 15.95 17.15
C SER A 147 -6.82 16.79 16.61
N LEU A 148 -6.88 17.15 15.34
CA LEU A 148 -5.97 18.13 14.74
C LEU A 148 -6.18 19.50 15.38
N THR A 149 -5.11 20.25 15.59
CA THR A 149 -5.19 21.70 15.82
C THR A 149 -5.49 22.42 14.50
N ASP A 150 -5.94 23.68 14.55
CA ASP A 150 -6.22 24.48 13.34
C ASP A 150 -5.00 24.60 12.42
N ARG A 151 -3.81 24.74 13.01
CA ARG A 151 -2.55 24.72 12.27
C ARG A 151 -2.32 23.40 11.56
N GLU A 152 -2.46 22.28 12.28
CA GLU A 152 -2.29 20.94 11.70
C GLU A 152 -3.35 20.68 10.61
N ALA A 153 -4.57 21.13 10.80
CA ALA A 153 -5.63 21.01 9.78
C ALA A 153 -5.27 21.77 8.49
N SER A 154 -4.71 22.97 8.63
CA SER A 154 -4.21 23.76 7.49
C SER A 154 -3.04 23.05 6.79
N ASP A 155 -2.08 22.50 7.55
CA ASP A 155 -0.95 21.76 7.02
C ASP A 155 -1.40 20.45 6.32
N VAL A 156 -2.43 19.79 6.85
CA VAL A 156 -3.05 18.60 6.24
C VAL A 156 -3.70 18.97 4.90
N ALA A 157 -4.46 20.05 4.82
CA ALA A 157 -5.10 20.49 3.57
C ALA A 157 -4.06 20.81 2.49
N HIS A 158 -2.97 21.52 2.86
CA HIS A 158 -1.85 21.77 1.96
C HIS A 158 -1.17 20.47 1.52
N GLY A 159 -0.84 19.60 2.46
CA GLY A 159 -0.22 18.30 2.18
C GLY A 159 -1.07 17.40 1.28
N ALA A 160 -2.40 17.39 1.45
CA ALA A 160 -3.32 16.64 0.61
C ALA A 160 -3.29 17.10 -0.86
N THR A 161 -3.19 18.43 -1.08
CA THR A 161 -3.00 18.98 -2.43
C THR A 161 -1.68 18.49 -3.04
N VAL A 162 -0.58 18.58 -2.29
CA VAL A 162 0.74 18.15 -2.75
C VAL A 162 0.77 16.66 -3.04
N VAL A 163 0.22 15.80 -2.17
CA VAL A 163 0.15 14.33 -2.39
C VAL A 163 -0.62 14.01 -3.68
N ARG A 164 -1.73 14.69 -3.93
CA ARG A 164 -2.52 14.51 -5.15
C ARG A 164 -1.71 14.87 -6.40
N ASP A 165 -1.04 16.00 -6.39
CA ASP A 165 -0.25 16.46 -7.55
C ASP A 165 0.97 15.58 -7.81
N MET A 166 1.67 15.14 -6.76
CA MET A 166 2.75 14.16 -6.86
C MET A 166 2.27 12.82 -7.45
N GLY A 167 1.06 12.41 -7.09
CA GLY A 167 0.45 11.19 -7.59
C GLY A 167 0.34 11.15 -9.12
N ARG A 168 0.16 12.30 -9.77
CA ARG A 168 0.13 12.40 -11.24
C ARG A 168 1.46 12.06 -11.90
N HIS A 169 2.57 12.19 -11.16
CA HIS A 169 3.93 11.93 -11.64
C HIS A 169 4.52 10.61 -11.10
N ASP A 170 3.73 9.83 -10.35
CA ASP A 170 4.16 8.56 -9.74
C ASP A 170 5.42 8.72 -8.83
N VAL A 171 5.55 9.86 -8.14
CA VAL A 171 6.73 10.18 -7.32
C VAL A 171 6.68 9.46 -5.97
N GLY A 172 5.52 9.45 -5.30
CA GLY A 172 5.33 8.84 -3.99
C GLY A 172 3.96 9.15 -3.42
N GLN A 173 3.71 8.70 -2.19
CA GLN A 173 2.39 8.71 -1.57
C GLN A 173 2.36 9.48 -0.23
N THR A 174 3.47 10.07 0.20
CA THR A 174 3.60 10.70 1.52
C THR A 174 4.30 12.05 1.43
N VAL A 175 3.75 13.04 2.12
CA VAL A 175 4.32 14.38 2.26
C VAL A 175 4.36 14.76 3.74
N LEU A 176 5.42 15.45 4.16
CA LEU A 176 5.51 16.09 5.47
C LEU A 176 5.38 17.60 5.31
N VAL A 177 4.49 18.17 6.11
CA VAL A 177 4.22 19.62 6.12
C VAL A 177 4.34 20.17 7.53
N LYS A 178 4.84 21.38 7.67
CA LYS A 178 4.83 22.13 8.92
C LYS A 178 4.75 23.62 8.63
N ASP A 179 3.82 24.30 9.28
CA ASP A 179 3.61 25.75 9.17
C ASP A 179 3.49 26.23 7.70
N GLY A 180 2.77 25.45 6.88
CA GLY A 180 2.57 25.68 5.45
C GLY A 180 3.76 25.32 4.55
N MET A 181 4.88 24.82 5.11
CA MET A 181 6.06 24.45 4.33
C MET A 181 6.14 22.94 4.15
N VAL A 182 6.36 22.48 2.91
CA VAL A 182 6.68 21.09 2.60
C VAL A 182 8.11 20.79 3.02
N LEU A 183 8.28 19.92 4.01
CA LEU A 183 9.59 19.52 4.55
C LEU A 183 10.21 18.34 3.79
N ALA A 184 9.36 17.42 3.36
CA ALA A 184 9.79 16.23 2.65
C ALA A 184 8.65 15.65 1.81
N VAL A 185 9.02 15.15 0.66
CA VAL A 185 8.18 14.40 -0.27
C VAL A 185 8.77 13.01 -0.37
N GLU A 186 7.95 11.96 -0.19
CA GLU A 186 8.37 10.58 -0.43
C GLU A 186 8.68 10.38 -1.91
N ALA A 187 9.79 9.71 -2.20
CA ALA A 187 10.14 9.22 -3.52
C ALA A 187 10.63 7.77 -3.40
N PHE A 188 11.67 7.40 -4.10
CA PHE A 188 12.20 6.03 -4.12
C PHE A 188 12.67 5.52 -2.74
N GLU A 189 13.03 6.42 -1.82
CA GLU A 189 13.48 6.08 -0.45
C GLU A 189 12.39 5.48 0.43
N GLY A 190 11.11 5.68 0.10
CA GLY A 190 9.95 5.17 0.81
C GLY A 190 9.54 6.00 2.05
N THR A 191 8.30 5.77 2.51
CA THR A 191 7.59 6.54 3.56
C THR A 191 8.44 6.80 4.81
N ASN A 192 9.05 5.75 5.37
CA ASN A 192 9.75 5.89 6.66
C ASN A 192 11.02 6.74 6.56
N ALA A 193 11.71 6.69 5.43
CA ALA A 193 12.91 7.51 5.20
C ALA A 193 12.52 8.97 4.96
N ALA A 194 11.46 9.23 4.19
CA ALA A 194 10.90 10.57 4.00
C ALA A 194 10.48 11.21 5.33
N ILE A 195 9.79 10.46 6.22
CA ILE A 195 9.41 10.93 7.56
C ILE A 195 10.63 11.31 8.39
N LYS A 196 11.66 10.46 8.42
CA LYS A 196 12.91 10.77 9.15
C LYS A 196 13.60 12.02 8.60
N ARG A 197 13.64 12.17 7.28
CA ARG A 197 14.26 13.33 6.61
C ARG A 197 13.50 14.62 6.94
N GLY A 198 12.17 14.62 6.81
CA GLY A 198 11.34 15.77 7.14
C GLY A 198 11.40 16.16 8.61
N GLY A 199 11.43 15.17 9.53
CA GLY A 199 11.59 15.42 10.96
C GLY A 199 12.94 16.05 11.31
N ARG A 200 14.03 15.68 10.62
CA ARG A 200 15.34 16.35 10.80
C ARG A 200 15.34 17.81 10.33
N LEU A 201 14.59 18.11 9.27
CA LEU A 201 14.50 19.46 8.70
C LEU A 201 13.59 20.39 9.52
N GLY A 202 12.40 19.91 9.87
CA GLY A 202 11.36 20.73 10.52
C GLY A 202 11.27 20.58 12.04
N GLY A 203 11.97 19.61 12.61
CA GLY A 203 11.85 19.31 14.03
C GLY A 203 10.45 18.84 14.44
N LYS A 204 10.09 19.09 15.69
CA LYS A 204 8.82 18.67 16.28
C LYS A 204 7.62 19.44 15.72
N GLY A 205 6.50 18.75 15.49
CA GLY A 205 5.23 19.38 15.12
C GLY A 205 4.84 19.25 13.64
N ALA A 206 5.61 18.51 12.81
CA ALA A 206 5.22 18.25 11.44
C ALA A 206 4.00 17.32 11.36
N VAL A 207 3.17 17.49 10.33
CA VAL A 207 2.11 16.56 9.96
C VAL A 207 2.57 15.68 8.80
N VAL A 208 2.14 14.43 8.81
CA VAL A 208 2.33 13.47 7.71
C VAL A 208 1.01 13.36 6.97
N VAL A 209 1.01 13.54 5.67
CA VAL A 209 -0.16 13.30 4.82
C VAL A 209 0.17 12.17 3.87
N LYS A 210 -0.67 11.14 3.86
CA LYS A 210 -0.50 9.96 3.03
C LYS A 210 -1.77 9.69 2.23
N GLY A 211 -1.63 9.53 0.91
CA GLY A 211 -2.76 9.29 0.03
C GLY A 211 -2.42 8.43 -1.17
N ALA A 212 -3.44 7.83 -1.76
CA ALA A 212 -3.33 7.21 -3.07
C ALA A 212 -3.40 8.29 -4.15
N ARG A 213 -2.73 8.09 -5.27
CA ARG A 213 -2.83 8.99 -6.42
C ARG A 213 -4.21 8.92 -7.08
N GLU A 214 -4.58 9.97 -7.79
CA GLU A 214 -5.75 9.99 -8.65
C GLU A 214 -5.60 8.93 -9.75
N GLY A 215 -6.66 8.16 -10.06
CA GLY A 215 -6.60 7.05 -11.01
C GLY A 215 -5.76 5.86 -10.55
N HIS A 216 -5.43 5.80 -9.26
CA HIS A 216 -4.63 4.72 -8.68
C HIS A 216 -5.30 3.37 -8.83
N ASP A 217 -4.57 2.40 -9.36
CA ASP A 217 -5.09 1.06 -9.52
C ASP A 217 -5.07 0.30 -8.19
N MET A 218 -6.22 0.30 -7.52
CA MET A 218 -6.41 -0.33 -6.21
C MET A 218 -6.26 -1.86 -6.24
N ARG A 219 -6.05 -2.47 -7.42
CA ARG A 219 -5.84 -3.92 -7.53
C ARG A 219 -4.50 -4.37 -6.97
N PHE A 220 -3.48 -3.50 -6.93
CA PHE A 220 -2.13 -3.90 -6.51
C PHE A 220 -1.32 -2.86 -5.74
N ASP A 221 -1.74 -1.61 -5.68
CA ASP A 221 -1.01 -0.56 -4.96
C ASP A 221 -1.94 0.21 -4.02
N ILE A 222 -1.99 -0.21 -2.76
CA ILE A 222 -2.73 0.47 -1.71
C ILE A 222 -1.74 0.99 -0.67
N PRO A 223 -1.84 2.28 -0.28
CA PRO A 223 -1.06 2.81 0.82
C PRO A 223 -1.29 2.01 2.10
N VAL A 224 -0.21 1.65 2.77
CA VAL A 224 -0.25 0.89 4.02
C VAL A 224 0.43 1.69 5.13
N VAL A 225 -0.18 1.71 6.32
CA VAL A 225 0.40 2.24 7.55
C VAL A 225 0.29 1.19 8.65
N GLY A 226 1.35 1.05 9.43
CA GLY A 226 1.38 0.16 10.58
C GLY A 226 2.17 0.77 11.74
N LEU A 227 2.31 0.02 12.83
CA LEU A 227 2.98 0.46 14.04
C LEU A 227 4.43 0.94 13.81
N LYS A 228 5.13 0.37 12.83
CA LYS A 228 6.49 0.80 12.45
C LYS A 228 6.50 2.27 11.99
N THR A 229 5.54 2.67 11.15
CA THR A 229 5.41 4.05 10.68
C THR A 229 5.15 5.00 11.85
N LEU A 230 4.25 4.64 12.78
CA LEU A 230 3.96 5.45 13.96
C LEU A 230 5.18 5.64 14.88
N LYS A 231 5.99 4.58 15.06
CA LYS A 231 7.26 4.66 15.81
C LYS A 231 8.24 5.63 15.14
N VAL A 232 8.33 5.61 13.81
CA VAL A 232 9.16 6.53 13.03
C VAL A 232 8.64 7.96 13.16
N MET A 233 7.34 8.18 13.07
CA MET A 233 6.70 9.50 13.28
C MET A 233 7.02 10.06 14.66
N LYS A 234 6.83 9.26 15.72
CA LYS A 234 7.20 9.66 17.09
C LYS A 234 8.66 10.10 17.17
N SER A 235 9.57 9.28 16.64
CA SER A 235 11.02 9.58 16.67
C SER A 235 11.37 10.83 15.85
N ALA A 236 10.65 11.09 14.79
CA ALA A 236 10.80 12.28 13.93
C ALA A 236 10.09 13.54 14.47
N GLY A 237 9.34 13.41 15.58
CA GLY A 237 8.59 14.52 16.16
C GLY A 237 7.31 14.90 15.39
N ALA A 238 6.83 14.06 14.48
CA ALA A 238 5.56 14.29 13.79
C ALA A 238 4.37 14.10 14.75
N THR A 239 3.38 14.99 14.68
CA THR A 239 2.28 15.06 15.64
C THR A 239 0.94 14.62 15.06
N ALA A 240 0.82 14.49 13.75
CA ALA A 240 -0.39 14.03 13.10
C ALA A 240 -0.10 13.19 11.86
N LEU A 241 -0.99 12.24 11.56
CA LEU A 241 -1.09 11.52 10.30
C LEU A 241 -2.51 11.71 9.76
N ALA A 242 -2.60 12.34 8.59
CA ALA A 242 -3.82 12.37 7.80
C ALA A 242 -3.68 11.39 6.61
N PHE A 243 -4.76 10.71 6.26
CA PHE A 243 -4.77 9.74 5.17
C PHE A 243 -6.12 9.72 4.45
N GLN A 244 -6.13 9.34 3.19
CA GLN A 244 -7.37 9.18 2.42
C GLN A 244 -8.23 8.05 3.01
N ALA A 245 -9.45 8.39 3.41
CA ALA A 245 -10.44 7.46 3.94
C ALA A 245 -10.81 6.39 2.90
N GLY A 246 -10.90 5.13 3.34
CA GLY A 246 -11.23 3.99 2.47
C GLY A 246 -10.16 3.61 1.45
N ARG A 247 -9.03 4.33 1.38
CA ARG A 247 -7.95 4.12 0.40
C ARG A 247 -6.58 3.89 1.04
N LEU A 248 -6.55 3.56 2.32
CA LEU A 248 -5.35 3.22 3.09
C LEU A 248 -5.66 2.03 3.98
N ILE A 249 -4.74 1.06 4.01
CA ILE A 249 -4.79 -0.07 4.94
C ILE A 249 -4.07 0.31 6.22
N LEU A 250 -4.77 0.20 7.35
CA LEU A 250 -4.22 0.38 8.69
C LEU A 250 -3.98 -0.99 9.33
N LEU A 251 -2.74 -1.45 9.33
CA LEU A 251 -2.34 -2.71 9.93
C LEU A 251 -2.36 -2.62 11.46
N ASP A 252 -2.73 -3.71 12.14
CA ASP A 252 -2.81 -3.75 13.61
C ASP A 252 -3.56 -2.54 14.20
N ARG A 253 -4.73 -2.23 13.66
CA ARG A 253 -5.51 -1.00 13.92
C ARG A 253 -5.54 -0.60 15.39
N GLU A 254 -5.89 -1.54 16.28
CA GLU A 254 -5.98 -1.27 17.71
C GLU A 254 -4.63 -0.88 18.33
N LYS A 255 -3.56 -1.59 17.96
CA LYS A 255 -2.19 -1.29 18.44
C LYS A 255 -1.71 0.07 17.92
N VAL A 256 -2.05 0.41 16.66
CA VAL A 256 -1.70 1.69 16.06
C VAL A 256 -2.42 2.83 16.75
N ILE A 257 -3.74 2.71 16.97
CA ILE A 257 -4.55 3.73 17.65
C ILE A 257 -4.08 3.89 19.11
N SER A 258 -3.87 2.78 19.84
CA SER A 258 -3.37 2.81 21.20
C SER A 258 -2.00 3.50 21.29
N PHE A 259 -1.08 3.17 20.39
CA PHE A 259 0.23 3.82 20.34
C PHE A 259 0.11 5.31 20.03
N ALA A 260 -0.72 5.70 19.08
CA ALA A 260 -0.94 7.08 18.71
C ALA A 260 -1.52 7.89 19.89
N ASN A 261 -2.55 7.37 20.55
CA ASN A 261 -3.13 7.98 21.76
C ASN A 261 -2.08 8.16 22.88
N LYS A 262 -1.30 7.11 23.17
CA LYS A 262 -0.23 7.16 24.17
C LYS A 262 0.81 8.26 23.91
N HIS A 263 1.04 8.59 22.64
CA HIS A 263 2.09 9.54 22.24
C HIS A 263 1.54 10.88 21.72
N GLY A 264 0.23 11.13 21.86
CA GLY A 264 -0.41 12.37 21.44
C GLY A 264 -0.36 12.61 19.92
N ILE A 265 -0.33 11.55 19.10
CA ILE A 265 -0.36 11.63 17.65
C ILE A 265 -1.82 11.58 17.19
N ALA A 266 -2.28 12.57 16.44
CA ALA A 266 -3.60 12.53 15.82
C ALA A 266 -3.59 11.64 14.57
N LEU A 267 -4.58 10.75 14.44
CA LEU A 267 -4.83 9.95 13.23
C LEU A 267 -6.18 10.34 12.66
N VAL A 268 -6.22 10.80 11.40
CA VAL A 268 -7.44 11.34 10.79
C VAL A 268 -7.60 10.83 9.37
N GLY A 269 -8.75 10.21 9.07
CA GLY A 269 -9.20 9.95 7.72
C GLY A 269 -9.80 11.21 7.10
N ILE A 270 -9.29 11.61 5.94
CA ILE A 270 -9.78 12.75 5.17
C ILE A 270 -10.48 12.32 3.91
N GLU A 271 -11.40 13.13 3.42
CA GLU A 271 -12.06 12.89 2.13
C GLU A 271 -11.07 12.96 0.96
N THR A 272 -11.38 12.24 -0.11
CA THR A 272 -10.52 12.15 -1.29
C THR A 272 -10.44 13.49 -2.05
N ASP A 273 -11.52 14.29 -2.00
CA ASP A 273 -11.70 15.52 -2.79
C ASP A 273 -11.67 16.79 -1.93
N LEU A 274 -10.66 16.92 -1.06
CA LEU A 274 -10.46 18.19 -0.38
C LEU A 274 -10.18 19.31 -1.39
N PRO A 275 -10.90 20.45 -1.30
CA PRO A 275 -10.57 21.60 -2.13
C PRO A 275 -9.13 22.05 -1.86
N PRO A 276 -8.45 22.66 -2.85
CA PRO A 276 -7.09 23.16 -2.64
C PRO A 276 -7.10 24.15 -1.47
N ALA A 277 -6.11 24.01 -0.58
CA ALA A 277 -5.94 24.96 0.49
C ALA A 277 -5.76 26.37 -0.10
N PRO A 278 -6.42 27.41 0.43
CA PRO A 278 -6.19 28.77 -0.02
C PRO A 278 -4.72 29.12 0.22
N LEU A 279 -4.07 29.66 -0.80
CA LEU A 279 -2.74 30.24 -0.64
C LEU A 279 -2.85 31.34 0.40
N ARG A 280 -2.15 31.19 1.52
CA ARG A 280 -2.06 32.28 2.52
C ARG A 280 -1.20 33.38 1.95
N PRO A 281 -1.61 34.67 2.10
CA PRO A 281 -0.80 35.80 1.67
C PRO A 281 0.50 35.91 2.44
#